data_9182adf7e42649db02bceb44a4812b81
#
_entry.id   9182adf7e42649db02bceb44a4812b81
#
_cell.length_a   1.000
_cell.length_b   1.000
_cell.length_c   1.000
_cell.angle_alpha   90.00
_cell.angle_beta   90.00
_cell.angle_gamma   90.00
#
_symmetry.space_group_name_H-M   'P 1'
#
loop_
_entity.id
_entity.type
_entity.pdbx_description
1 polymer ?
#
loop_
_entity_poly.entity_id
_entity_poly.type
_entity_poly.pdbx_seq_one_letter_code
_entity_poly.pdbx_strand_id
1 'polypeptide(L)' 'MTLLDLKLGQSATVKGVKSDIETLCRELQELGFTPGTEVSLISKGLFGNPLAFRVRGAVFALRKHEADAIQI' A
#
# COMPACT_ATOMS: atom_id res chain seq x y z
N MET A 1 -0.21 -7.69 -9.68
CA MET A 1 0.21 -7.87 -8.28
C MET A 1 -0.21 -6.67 -7.46
N THR A 2 -0.39 -6.85 -6.19
CA THR A 2 -0.77 -5.78 -5.27
C THR A 2 0.22 -5.73 -4.11
N LEU A 3 0.07 -4.73 -3.24
CA LEU A 3 0.94 -4.61 -2.06
C LEU A 3 0.81 -5.82 -1.11
N LEU A 4 -0.25 -6.62 -1.21
CA LEU A 4 -0.35 -7.86 -0.43
C LEU A 4 0.71 -8.87 -0.83
N ASP A 5 1.27 -8.77 -2.02
CA ASP A 5 2.29 -9.69 -2.52
C ASP A 5 3.70 -9.33 -2.06
N LEU A 6 3.88 -8.18 -1.42
CA LEU A 6 5.18 -7.79 -0.89
C LEU A 6 5.52 -8.60 0.35
N LYS A 7 6.79 -8.98 0.43
CA LYS A 7 7.34 -9.60 1.63
C LYS A 7 7.97 -8.52 2.50
N LEU A 8 8.09 -8.81 3.79
CA LEU A 8 8.70 -7.90 4.74
C LEU A 8 10.10 -7.47 4.25
N GLY A 9 10.34 -6.18 4.23
CA GLY A 9 11.59 -5.59 3.77
C GLY A 9 11.69 -5.36 2.27
N GLN A 10 10.72 -5.82 1.48
CA GLN A 10 10.71 -5.59 0.04
C GLN A 10 10.11 -4.24 -0.31
N SER A 11 10.54 -3.71 -1.46
CA SER A 11 10.00 -2.48 -2.03
C SER A 11 9.45 -2.76 -3.43
N ALA A 12 8.51 -1.93 -3.85
CA ALA A 12 7.96 -1.99 -5.18
C ALA A 12 7.50 -0.61 -5.62
N THR A 13 7.32 -0.43 -6.91
CA THR A 13 6.83 0.81 -7.49
C THR A 13 5.33 0.69 -7.72
N VAL A 14 4.56 1.66 -7.24
CA VAL A 14 3.12 1.70 -7.43
C VAL A 14 2.80 1.89 -8.90
N LYS A 15 1.88 1.09 -9.43
CA LYS A 15 1.35 1.26 -10.79
C LYS A 15 0.06 2.06 -10.78
N GLY A 16 -0.72 1.95 -9.72
CA GLY A 16 -1.97 2.67 -9.57
C GLY A 16 -2.81 2.10 -8.45
N VAL A 17 -3.97 2.66 -8.25
CA VAL A 17 -4.95 2.19 -7.26
C VAL A 17 -6.19 1.75 -8.02
N LYS A 18 -6.68 0.55 -7.70
CA LYS A 18 -7.85 -0.02 -8.36
C LYS A 18 -8.80 -0.58 -7.32
N SER A 19 -9.98 0.01 -7.21
CA SER A 19 -11.03 -0.43 -6.30
C SER A 19 -12.38 0.09 -6.80
N ASP A 20 -13.45 -0.64 -6.48
CA ASP A 20 -14.80 -0.20 -6.76
C ASP A 20 -15.23 0.93 -5.81
N ILE A 21 -14.48 1.14 -4.75
CA ILE A 21 -14.76 2.19 -3.76
C ILE A 21 -13.97 3.43 -4.13
N GLU A 22 -14.65 4.41 -4.71
CA GLU A 22 -14.04 5.63 -5.21
C GLU A 22 -13.34 6.44 -4.11
N THR A 23 -13.97 6.53 -2.94
CA THR A 23 -13.40 7.25 -1.81
C THR A 23 -12.10 6.61 -1.34
N LEU A 24 -12.02 5.28 -1.36
CA LEU A 24 -10.80 4.57 -0.99
C LEU A 24 -9.67 4.89 -1.96
N CYS A 25 -9.95 4.87 -3.26
CA CYS A 25 -8.95 5.23 -4.27
C CYS A 25 -8.41 6.63 -4.04
N ARG A 26 -9.29 7.58 -3.76
CA ARG A 26 -8.89 8.98 -3.52
C ARG A 26 -8.02 9.09 -2.27
N GLU A 27 -8.44 8.47 -1.19
CA GLU A 27 -7.70 8.52 0.07
C GLU A 27 -6.29 7.93 -0.07
N LEU A 28 -6.17 6.78 -0.73
CA LEU A 28 -4.87 6.15 -0.92
C LEU A 28 -3.96 7.01 -1.79
N GLN A 29 -4.50 7.65 -2.82
CA GLN A 29 -3.73 8.55 -3.66
C GLN A 29 -3.26 9.77 -2.89
N GLU A 30 -4.11 10.32 -2.03
CA GLU A 30 -3.77 11.47 -1.18
C GLU A 30 -2.65 11.14 -0.20
N LEU A 31 -2.57 9.89 0.26
CA LEU A 31 -1.49 9.45 1.14
C LEU A 31 -0.15 9.31 0.39
N GLY A 32 -0.18 9.27 -0.94
CA GLY A 32 1.03 9.16 -1.74
C GLY A 32 1.16 7.88 -2.54
N PHE A 33 0.15 7.01 -2.53
CA PHE A 33 0.17 5.78 -3.33
C PHE A 33 -0.21 6.09 -4.78
N THR A 34 0.67 6.83 -5.45
CA THR A 34 0.47 7.28 -6.82
C THR A 34 1.43 6.57 -7.76
N PRO A 35 1.09 6.46 -9.06
CA PRO A 35 1.96 5.78 -10.02
C PRO A 35 3.39 6.32 -10.01
N GLY A 36 4.36 5.41 -9.98
CA GLY A 36 5.77 5.77 -9.97
C GLY A 36 6.38 5.92 -8.59
N THR A 37 5.57 5.89 -7.53
CA THR A 37 6.05 6.05 -6.16
C THR A 37 6.56 4.72 -5.61
N GLU A 38 7.72 4.74 -4.94
CA GLU A 38 8.26 3.55 -4.30
C GLU A 38 7.63 3.35 -2.93
N VAL A 39 7.25 2.11 -2.63
CA VAL A 39 6.64 1.70 -1.38
C VAL A 39 7.39 0.51 -0.81
N SER A 40 7.65 0.52 0.50
CA SER A 40 8.32 -0.58 1.19
C SER A 40 7.42 -1.14 2.29
N LEU A 41 7.37 -2.45 2.43
CA LEU A 41 6.69 -3.09 3.55
C LEU A 41 7.66 -3.18 4.72
N ILE A 42 7.38 -2.47 5.80
CA ILE A 42 8.31 -2.38 6.93
C ILE A 42 7.89 -3.18 8.15
N SER A 43 6.61 -3.49 8.31
CA SER A 43 6.17 -4.37 9.38
C SER A 43 4.79 -4.96 9.08
N LYS A 44 4.49 -6.08 9.73
CA LYS A 44 3.19 -6.74 9.67
C LYS A 44 2.65 -6.86 11.08
N GLY A 45 1.38 -6.52 11.25
CA GLY A 45 0.69 -6.70 12.50
C GLY A 45 0.36 -8.17 12.75
N LEU A 46 -0.29 -8.42 13.89
CA LEU A 46 -0.73 -9.76 14.26
C LEU A 46 -1.65 -10.31 13.18
N PHE A 47 -1.41 -11.55 12.74
CA PHE A 47 -2.12 -12.19 11.64
C PHE A 47 -2.00 -11.42 10.30
N GLY A 48 -0.91 -10.63 10.15
CA GLY A 48 -0.68 -9.88 8.91
C GLY A 48 -1.57 -8.66 8.73
N ASN A 49 -2.18 -8.14 9.79
CA ASN A 49 -3.10 -7.00 9.70
C ASN A 49 -3.01 -6.15 10.97
N PRO A 50 -2.76 -4.82 10.87
CA PRO A 50 -2.48 -4.07 9.65
C PRO A 50 -1.07 -4.29 9.12
N LEU A 51 -0.83 -3.83 7.89
CA LEU A 51 0.49 -3.81 7.27
C LEU A 51 1.01 -2.38 7.28
N ALA A 52 2.27 -2.19 7.69
CA ALA A 52 2.86 -0.85 7.71
C ALA A 52 3.77 -0.65 6.50
N PHE A 53 3.51 0.39 5.74
CA PHE A 53 4.26 0.73 4.53
C PHE A 53 4.93 2.09 4.66
N ARG A 54 6.15 2.18 4.15
CA ARG A 54 6.84 3.46 4.02
C ARG A 54 6.62 4.01 2.63
N VAL A 55 6.14 5.24 2.57
CA VAL A 55 5.84 5.97 1.33
C VAL A 55 6.31 7.40 1.51
N ARG A 56 7.23 7.86 0.66
CA ARG A 56 7.71 9.24 0.66
C ARG A 56 8.15 9.72 2.05
N GLY A 57 8.86 8.86 2.79
CA GLY A 57 9.37 9.19 4.11
C GLY A 57 8.36 9.10 5.25
N ALA A 58 7.11 8.79 4.96
CA ALA A 58 6.08 8.60 5.98
C ALA A 58 5.70 7.12 6.07
N VAL A 59 5.16 6.71 7.21
CA VAL A 59 4.71 5.34 7.44
C VAL A 59 3.20 5.34 7.63
N PHE A 60 2.52 4.50 6.85
CA PHE A 60 1.07 4.34 6.94
C PHE A 60 0.72 2.89 7.21
N ALA A 61 -0.22 2.68 8.13
CA ALA A 61 -0.77 1.35 8.40
C ALA A 61 -2.01 1.15 7.55
N LEU A 62 -1.97 0.11 6.71
CA LEU A 62 -3.10 -0.23 5.85
C LEU A 62 -3.69 -1.58 6.24
N ARG A 63 -4.99 -1.68 6.16
CA ARG A 63 -5.68 -2.96 6.26
C ARG A 63 -5.46 -3.74 4.97
N LYS A 64 -5.66 -5.07 5.02
CA LYS A 64 -5.43 -5.93 3.86
C LYS A 64 -6.21 -5.49 2.63
N HIS A 65 -7.49 -5.12 2.81
CA HIS A 65 -8.33 -4.70 1.67
C HIS A 65 -7.81 -3.40 1.04
N GLU A 66 -7.19 -2.52 1.83
CA GLU A 66 -6.61 -1.29 1.33
C GLU A 66 -5.33 -1.58 0.53
N ALA A 67 -4.46 -2.44 1.09
CA ALA A 67 -3.23 -2.83 0.41
C ALA A 67 -3.52 -3.58 -0.89
N ASP A 68 -4.60 -4.36 -0.92
CA ASP A 68 -5.00 -5.11 -2.09
C ASP A 68 -5.47 -4.21 -3.25
N ALA A 69 -5.84 -2.98 -2.95
CA ALA A 69 -6.27 -2.02 -3.96
C ALA A 69 -5.09 -1.36 -4.69
N ILE A 70 -3.89 -1.45 -4.13
CA ILE A 70 -2.71 -0.79 -4.69
C ILE A 70 -1.95 -1.76 -5.59
N GLN A 71 -1.91 -1.45 -6.88
CA GLN A 71 -1.26 -2.28 -7.90
C GLN A 71 0.23 -1.98 -7.98
N ILE A 72 1.02 -3.03 -8.08
CA ILE A 72 2.47 -2.92 -8.22
C ILE A 72 2.99 -3.78 -9.37
#